data_7f5a323fd8b3cdfb9533232ec31494e7
#
_entry.id   7f5a323fd8b3cdfb9533232ec31494e7
#
_cell.length_a   1.000
_cell.length_b   1.000
_cell.length_c   1.000
_cell.angle_alpha   90.00
_cell.angle_beta   90.00
_cell.angle_gamma   90.00
#
_symmetry.space_group_name_H-M   'P 1'
#
loop_
_entity.id
_entity.type
_entity.pdbx_description
1 polymer ?
#
loop_
_entity_poly.entity_id
_entity_poly.type
_entity_poly.pdbx_seq_one_letter_code
_entity_poly.pdbx_strand_id
1 'polypeptide(L)'
;MKSKILLALTLLLGASTTIGAVGNLGKANQKKHAYTNEDVWAAYEGFNNTLLDSNKYIYKTNSSYPSAVDRGNGAAAIWCQPIYWDMAMNAYKLAKAQKDKKKTREYKALCEKIFAGNKAQYCQFDFDDNNENTGWFIYDDIMWWTISLARAYELFGVDEYLKLSEASFKRVWYGSEKVGDTGSYDKENGGMFWQWQPIRNPKPNKFGDGKMACINFPTVVAALTLYNNVPENRTESTSKRPDYQTKAQYLAKGKEIYEWGVENLLDKETGKIADSRHGNGNPAWKAHVYNQATFIGASILLYKATGEKRYLDNAILAADYTVKDMSAEHKVLPFESGIEQGIYTAIFAEYMAWLVYDCGQTQYLPFLKHTIKTGWANRDETRNVCGGEYHKKLPAGAEINSYSASGIPALMLLFPAKK
;
A
#
# COMPACT_ATOMS: atom_id res chain seq x y z
N MET A 1 -16.45 27.64 7.42
CA MET A 1 -15.75 27.90 8.69
C MET A 1 -14.80 26.70 8.93
N LYS A 2 -13.48 26.93 8.83
CA LYS A 2 -12.47 25.87 8.99
C LYS A 2 -12.30 25.58 10.48
N SER A 3 -12.70 24.38 10.93
CA SER A 3 -12.43 23.91 12.29
C SER A 3 -10.99 23.43 12.38
N LYS A 4 -10.16 24.15 13.14
CA LYS A 4 -8.81 23.75 13.51
C LYS A 4 -8.92 22.83 14.72
N ILE A 5 -8.63 21.57 14.56
CA ILE A 5 -8.42 20.67 15.71
C ILE A 5 -6.97 20.83 16.13
N LEU A 6 -6.79 21.45 17.28
CA LEU A 6 -5.51 21.65 17.97
C LEU A 6 -5.24 20.40 18.82
N LEU A 7 -4.20 19.67 18.50
CA LEU A 7 -3.76 18.51 19.29
C LEU A 7 -2.90 19.00 20.45
N ALA A 8 -3.42 18.91 21.68
CA ALA A 8 -2.69 19.21 22.90
C ALA A 8 -1.83 18.00 23.30
N LEU A 9 -0.51 18.21 23.34
CA LEU A 9 0.45 17.26 23.91
C LEU A 9 0.53 17.50 25.43
N THR A 10 0.10 16.53 26.24
CA THR A 10 0.31 16.55 27.68
C THR A 10 1.55 15.74 28.01
N LEU A 11 2.59 16.42 28.49
CA LEU A 11 3.78 15.82 29.10
C LEU A 11 3.46 15.37 30.52
N LEU A 12 3.69 14.09 30.82
CA LEU A 12 3.77 13.57 32.18
C LEU A 12 5.23 13.29 32.52
N LEU A 13 5.78 14.11 33.39
CA LEU A 13 7.03 13.88 34.12
C LEU A 13 6.75 12.95 35.31
N GLY A 14 7.47 11.85 35.42
CA GLY A 14 7.43 10.93 36.55
C GLY A 14 8.82 10.49 36.95
N ALA A 15 9.11 10.65 38.19
CA ALA A 15 10.40 10.71 38.89
C ALA A 15 11.26 9.45 38.84
N SER A 16 12.55 9.72 38.95
CA SER A 16 13.72 8.86 39.15
C SER A 16 13.73 8.18 40.52
N THR A 17 14.05 6.87 40.55
CA THR A 17 14.76 6.28 41.70
C THR A 17 15.89 5.38 41.19
N THR A 18 17.06 5.68 41.65
CA THR A 18 18.33 4.97 41.43
C THR A 18 18.41 3.69 42.25
N ILE A 19 18.77 2.56 41.64
CA ILE A 19 19.41 1.41 42.32
C ILE A 19 20.51 0.83 41.40
N GLY A 20 21.63 0.71 41.98
CA GLY A 20 22.86 -0.02 41.88
C GLY A 20 23.30 -0.71 40.59
N ALA A 21 24.54 -0.44 40.26
CA ALA A 21 25.35 -1.05 39.21
C ALA A 21 25.57 -2.55 39.40
N VAL A 22 25.14 -3.36 38.38
CA VAL A 22 25.73 -4.66 38.11
C VAL A 22 25.66 -4.88 36.57
N GLY A 23 26.82 -5.12 35.93
CA GLY A 23 26.88 -5.78 34.62
C GLY A 23 26.93 -4.90 33.36
N ASN A 24 28.06 -4.25 33.11
CA ASN A 24 28.31 -3.40 31.91
C ASN A 24 28.69 -4.19 30.64
N LEU A 25 28.36 -5.48 30.53
CA LEU A 25 28.68 -6.31 29.34
C LEU A 25 27.48 -6.61 28.43
N GLY A 26 26.25 -6.37 28.89
CA GLY A 26 25.05 -6.59 28.06
C GLY A 26 24.59 -5.37 27.22
N LYS A 27 25.00 -4.15 27.59
CA LYS A 27 24.52 -2.91 26.94
C LYS A 27 25.26 -2.54 25.66
N ALA A 28 26.49 -3.03 25.45
CA ALA A 28 27.25 -2.75 24.25
C ALA A 28 26.74 -3.51 23.01
N ASN A 29 26.19 -4.73 23.19
CA ASN A 29 25.65 -5.52 22.07
C ASN A 29 24.21 -5.15 21.66
N GLN A 30 23.41 -4.58 22.56
CA GLN A 30 22.05 -4.12 22.20
C GLN A 30 22.08 -2.79 21.41
N LYS A 31 23.12 -1.96 21.55
CA LYS A 31 23.28 -0.73 20.75
C LYS A 31 23.70 -1.01 19.31
N LYS A 32 24.24 -2.17 18.99
CA LYS A 32 24.79 -2.52 17.65
C LYS A 32 23.72 -2.78 16.57
N HIS A 33 22.44 -2.87 16.93
CA HIS A 33 21.37 -3.23 15.98
C HIS A 33 20.17 -2.26 15.98
N ALA A 34 20.29 -1.09 16.56
CA ALA A 34 19.26 -0.05 16.41
C ALA A 34 19.56 0.75 15.14
N TYR A 35 18.58 0.84 14.21
CA TYR A 35 18.70 1.79 13.09
C TYR A 35 18.50 3.22 13.57
N THR A 36 19.05 4.18 12.83
CA THR A 36 18.97 5.63 13.08
C THR A 36 18.10 6.32 12.03
N ASN A 37 17.85 7.62 12.19
CA ASN A 37 17.16 8.39 11.16
C ASN A 37 18.01 8.56 9.90
N GLU A 38 19.33 8.59 10.01
CA GLU A 38 20.27 8.56 8.88
C GLU A 38 20.14 7.24 8.11
N ASP A 39 19.98 6.11 8.82
CA ASP A 39 19.76 4.80 8.18
C ASP A 39 18.44 4.77 7.41
N VAL A 40 17.38 5.45 7.87
CA VAL A 40 16.11 5.56 7.12
C VAL A 40 16.34 6.21 5.76
N TRP A 41 17.07 7.32 5.75
CA TRP A 41 17.39 7.99 4.49
C TRP A 41 18.32 7.18 3.62
N ALA A 42 19.36 6.56 4.20
CA ALA A 42 20.27 5.68 3.47
C ALA A 42 19.55 4.49 2.82
N ALA A 43 18.57 3.90 3.49
CA ALA A 43 17.75 2.81 2.95
C ALA A 43 16.89 3.27 1.76
N TYR A 44 16.22 4.42 1.89
CA TYR A 44 15.36 4.92 0.81
C TYR A 44 16.18 5.47 -0.37
N GLU A 45 17.27 6.16 -0.12
CA GLU A 45 18.19 6.62 -1.16
C GLU A 45 18.88 5.44 -1.86
N GLY A 46 19.30 4.41 -1.12
CA GLY A 46 19.86 3.18 -1.68
C GLY A 46 18.88 2.45 -2.60
N PHE A 47 17.62 2.35 -2.19
CA PHE A 47 16.53 1.82 -3.01
C PHE A 47 16.38 2.61 -4.31
N ASN A 48 16.25 3.94 -4.25
CA ASN A 48 16.09 4.78 -5.42
C ASN A 48 17.31 4.75 -6.35
N ASN A 49 18.51 4.88 -5.80
CA ASN A 49 19.75 4.86 -6.60
C ASN A 49 19.95 3.55 -7.35
N THR A 50 19.45 2.44 -6.79
CA THR A 50 19.61 1.11 -7.39
C THR A 50 18.49 0.79 -8.41
N LEU A 51 17.27 1.24 -8.15
CA LEU A 51 16.08 0.68 -8.80
C LEU A 51 15.22 1.70 -9.54
N LEU A 52 15.36 3.01 -9.28
CA LEU A 52 14.67 4.03 -10.05
C LEU A 52 15.45 4.34 -11.34
N ASP A 53 14.79 4.27 -12.48
CA ASP A 53 15.30 4.85 -13.72
C ASP A 53 15.17 6.38 -13.63
N SER A 54 16.27 7.06 -13.38
CA SER A 54 16.29 8.52 -13.16
C SER A 54 16.01 9.34 -14.42
N ASN A 55 16.03 8.75 -15.61
CA ASN A 55 15.68 9.42 -16.87
C ASN A 55 14.18 9.42 -17.10
N LYS A 56 13.50 8.33 -16.71
CA LYS A 56 12.05 8.14 -16.92
C LYS A 56 11.22 8.33 -15.67
N TYR A 57 11.84 8.24 -14.49
CA TYR A 57 11.16 8.20 -13.19
C TYR A 57 10.16 7.05 -13.07
N ILE A 58 10.56 5.89 -13.60
CA ILE A 58 9.88 4.61 -13.51
C ILE A 58 10.78 3.64 -12.75
N TYR A 59 10.21 2.86 -11.84
CA TYR A 59 10.98 1.83 -11.15
C TYR A 59 11.21 0.61 -12.02
N LYS A 60 12.44 0.10 -11.98
CA LYS A 60 12.87 -1.09 -12.72
C LYS A 60 12.43 -2.36 -12.01
N THR A 61 12.24 -3.43 -12.76
CA THR A 61 11.97 -4.77 -12.22
C THR A 61 13.10 -5.21 -11.27
N ASN A 62 14.37 -5.06 -11.72
CA ASN A 62 15.53 -5.40 -10.91
C ASN A 62 16.73 -4.51 -11.24
N SER A 63 17.80 -4.67 -10.45
CA SER A 63 19.01 -3.86 -10.54
C SER A 63 19.86 -4.14 -11.77
N SER A 64 19.68 -5.25 -12.48
CA SER A 64 20.45 -5.60 -13.69
C SER A 64 19.95 -4.86 -14.94
N TYR A 65 18.71 -4.39 -14.96
CA TYR A 65 18.22 -3.60 -16.08
C TYR A 65 18.85 -2.20 -16.09
N PRO A 66 19.37 -1.74 -17.23
CA PRO A 66 19.88 -0.38 -17.34
C PRO A 66 18.78 0.68 -17.34
N SER A 67 17.60 0.33 -17.84
CA SER A 67 16.43 1.24 -17.96
C SER A 67 15.12 0.51 -17.77
N ALA A 68 14.12 1.22 -17.33
CA ALA A 68 12.72 0.79 -17.30
C ALA A 68 12.05 1.13 -18.64
N VAL A 69 12.02 0.19 -19.59
CA VAL A 69 11.47 0.46 -20.91
C VAL A 69 9.95 0.28 -20.93
N ASP A 70 9.49 -0.96 -20.74
CA ASP A 70 8.07 -1.33 -20.69
C ASP A 70 7.89 -2.65 -19.91
N ARG A 71 6.65 -3.14 -19.85
CA ARG A 71 6.32 -4.42 -19.22
C ARG A 71 7.10 -5.56 -19.86
N GLY A 72 7.83 -6.32 -19.05
CA GLY A 72 8.70 -7.42 -19.50
C GLY A 72 10.05 -6.96 -20.04
N ASN A 73 10.30 -5.66 -20.16
CA ASN A 73 11.55 -5.08 -20.64
C ASN A 73 12.06 -4.01 -19.67
N GLY A 74 12.28 -4.42 -18.44
CA GLY A 74 12.93 -3.64 -17.39
C GLY A 74 12.02 -2.81 -16.49
N ALA A 75 10.82 -2.42 -16.90
CA ALA A 75 9.88 -1.73 -16.02
C ALA A 75 9.24 -2.71 -15.03
N ALA A 76 9.18 -2.35 -13.75
CA ALA A 76 8.41 -3.07 -12.77
C ALA A 76 6.91 -3.04 -13.11
N ALA A 77 6.16 -4.02 -12.57
CA ALA A 77 4.73 -4.14 -12.83
C ALA A 77 3.99 -2.82 -12.56
N ILE A 78 3.03 -2.50 -13.43
CA ILE A 78 2.29 -1.24 -13.40
C ILE A 78 1.60 -1.00 -12.06
N TRP A 79 1.10 -2.04 -11.41
CA TRP A 79 0.42 -1.96 -10.13
C TRP A 79 1.35 -1.69 -8.94
N CYS A 80 2.66 -1.94 -9.12
CA CYS A 80 3.67 -1.65 -8.09
C CYS A 80 4.16 -0.20 -8.14
N GLN A 81 4.08 0.46 -9.29
CA GLN A 81 4.53 1.85 -9.46
C GLN A 81 3.81 2.82 -8.50
N PRO A 82 2.49 2.75 -8.27
CA PRO A 82 1.82 3.60 -7.29
C PRO A 82 2.27 3.34 -5.85
N ILE A 83 2.66 2.10 -5.50
CA ILE A 83 3.21 1.79 -4.17
C ILE A 83 4.57 2.48 -3.97
N TYR A 84 5.43 2.49 -4.98
CA TYR A 84 6.70 3.23 -4.93
C TYR A 84 6.46 4.75 -4.87
N TRP A 85 5.42 5.25 -5.52
CA TRP A 85 5.01 6.65 -5.42
C TRP A 85 4.51 6.98 -4.00
N ASP A 86 3.74 6.09 -3.36
CA ASP A 86 3.36 6.22 -1.95
C ASP A 86 4.60 6.29 -1.04
N MET A 87 5.66 5.50 -1.31
CA MET A 87 6.92 5.62 -0.58
C MET A 87 7.57 7.00 -0.73
N ALA A 88 7.54 7.59 -1.93
CA ALA A 88 8.04 8.95 -2.15
C ALA A 88 7.20 10.00 -1.39
N MET A 89 5.88 9.85 -1.37
CA MET A 89 4.99 10.69 -0.57
C MET A 89 5.26 10.53 0.94
N ASN A 90 5.55 9.34 1.41
CA ASN A 90 5.92 9.08 2.80
C ASN A 90 7.29 9.69 3.15
N ALA A 91 8.26 9.66 2.24
CA ALA A 91 9.53 10.37 2.40
C ALA A 91 9.33 11.89 2.49
N TYR A 92 8.46 12.46 1.66
CA TYR A 92 8.08 13.88 1.76
C TYR A 92 7.43 14.19 3.12
N LYS A 93 6.46 13.37 3.57
CA LYS A 93 5.80 13.55 4.87
C LYS A 93 6.80 13.48 6.03
N LEU A 94 7.72 12.52 5.99
CA LEU A 94 8.77 12.37 7.02
C LEU A 94 9.72 13.57 7.04
N ALA A 95 10.23 14.01 5.88
CA ALA A 95 11.09 15.18 5.78
C ALA A 95 10.42 16.45 6.32
N LYS A 96 9.12 16.62 6.03
CA LYS A 96 8.32 17.73 6.56
C LYS A 96 8.14 17.64 8.08
N ALA A 97 7.89 16.45 8.63
CA ALA A 97 7.78 16.22 10.07
C ALA A 97 9.12 16.49 10.78
N GLN A 98 10.25 16.13 10.17
CA GLN A 98 11.60 16.40 10.68
C GLN A 98 12.05 17.86 10.46
N LYS A 99 11.23 18.69 9.81
CA LYS A 99 11.53 20.10 9.46
C LYS A 99 12.78 20.25 8.56
N ASP A 100 13.15 19.21 7.83
CA ASP A 100 14.23 19.27 6.84
C ASP A 100 13.72 19.91 5.55
N LYS A 101 13.95 21.21 5.41
CA LYS A 101 13.50 22.00 4.26
C LYS A 101 14.12 21.54 2.94
N LYS A 102 15.36 21.03 2.97
CA LYS A 102 16.04 20.53 1.76
C LYS A 102 15.36 19.25 1.27
N LYS A 103 15.29 18.22 2.13
CA LYS A 103 14.64 16.94 1.79
C LYS A 103 13.16 17.12 1.46
N THR A 104 12.45 18.04 2.13
CA THR A 104 11.05 18.34 1.81
C THR A 104 10.89 18.81 0.35
N ARG A 105 11.77 19.69 -0.14
CA ARG A 105 11.75 20.12 -1.55
C ARG A 105 12.15 19.01 -2.50
N GLU A 106 13.20 18.26 -2.17
CA GLU A 106 13.72 17.15 -2.99
C GLU A 106 12.66 16.06 -3.18
N TYR A 107 12.01 15.62 -2.10
CA TYR A 107 10.99 14.56 -2.18
C TYR A 107 9.65 15.03 -2.76
N LYS A 108 9.30 16.34 -2.61
CA LYS A 108 8.17 16.90 -3.35
C LYS A 108 8.44 16.83 -4.86
N ALA A 109 9.62 17.28 -5.31
CA ALA A 109 10.02 17.21 -6.71
C ALA A 109 10.10 15.76 -7.22
N LEU A 110 10.54 14.81 -6.37
CA LEU A 110 10.55 13.38 -6.73
C LEU A 110 9.13 12.86 -6.95
N CYS A 111 8.17 13.21 -6.09
CA CYS A 111 6.77 12.81 -6.27
C CYS A 111 6.20 13.32 -7.60
N GLU A 112 6.47 14.58 -7.95
CA GLU A 112 6.03 15.19 -9.21
C GLU A 112 6.66 14.50 -10.43
N LYS A 113 7.94 14.16 -10.37
CA LYS A 113 8.65 13.47 -11.45
C LYS A 113 8.19 12.02 -11.63
N ILE A 114 7.97 11.28 -10.53
CA ILE A 114 7.44 9.90 -10.59
C ILE A 114 6.03 9.92 -11.21
N PHE A 115 5.17 10.84 -10.80
CA PHE A 115 3.85 11.00 -11.43
C PHE A 115 3.96 11.28 -12.93
N ALA A 116 4.78 12.25 -13.33
CA ALA A 116 4.96 12.61 -14.73
C ALA A 116 5.53 11.46 -15.57
N GLY A 117 6.50 10.72 -15.03
CA GLY A 117 7.08 9.55 -15.69
C GLY A 117 6.06 8.44 -15.91
N ASN A 118 5.27 8.12 -14.89
CA ASN A 118 4.22 7.11 -15.00
C ASN A 118 3.09 7.56 -15.94
N LYS A 119 2.69 8.83 -15.88
CA LYS A 119 1.71 9.39 -16.81
C LYS A 119 2.16 9.26 -18.26
N ALA A 120 3.42 9.57 -18.56
CA ALA A 120 3.99 9.41 -19.90
C ALA A 120 4.09 7.94 -20.31
N GLN A 121 4.45 7.04 -19.39
CA GLN A 121 4.61 5.61 -19.66
C GLN A 121 3.28 4.91 -19.94
N TYR A 122 2.22 5.28 -19.23
CA TYR A 122 0.94 4.55 -19.18
C TYR A 122 -0.19 5.36 -19.82
N CYS A 123 -0.06 5.68 -21.10
CA CYS A 123 -1.09 6.28 -21.97
C CYS A 123 -1.75 7.53 -21.37
N GLN A 124 -0.97 8.40 -20.69
CA GLN A 124 -1.46 9.62 -20.02
C GLN A 124 -2.54 9.35 -18.95
N PHE A 125 -2.56 8.14 -18.38
CA PHE A 125 -3.64 7.64 -17.53
C PHE A 125 -5.01 7.66 -18.20
N ASP A 126 -5.07 7.40 -19.52
CA ASP A 126 -6.33 7.05 -20.19
C ASP A 126 -6.72 5.62 -19.76
N PHE A 127 -7.52 5.52 -18.71
CA PHE A 127 -7.97 4.22 -18.18
C PHE A 127 -8.95 3.50 -19.12
N ASP A 128 -9.41 4.14 -20.17
CA ASP A 128 -10.19 3.55 -21.25
C ASP A 128 -9.32 3.10 -22.44
N ASP A 129 -7.98 3.21 -22.32
CA ASP A 129 -7.05 2.68 -23.32
C ASP A 129 -7.11 1.16 -23.39
N ASN A 130 -7.02 0.61 -24.59
CA ASN A 130 -7.09 -0.83 -24.85
C ASN A 130 -5.74 -1.46 -25.21
N ASN A 131 -4.64 -0.75 -25.00
CA ASN A 131 -3.31 -1.27 -25.24
C ASN A 131 -2.97 -2.32 -24.16
N GLU A 132 -2.69 -3.54 -24.57
CA GLU A 132 -2.36 -4.65 -23.66
C GLU A 132 -1.10 -4.38 -22.81
N ASN A 133 -0.21 -3.48 -23.26
CA ASN A 133 1.01 -3.12 -22.54
C ASN A 133 0.74 -2.19 -21.34
N THR A 134 -0.41 -1.51 -21.28
CA THR A 134 -0.79 -0.69 -20.13
C THR A 134 -1.31 -1.52 -18.96
N GLY A 135 -1.88 -2.70 -19.21
CA GLY A 135 -2.42 -3.55 -18.15
C GLY A 135 -3.79 -3.11 -17.59
N TRP A 136 -4.48 -2.14 -18.23
CA TRP A 136 -5.79 -1.63 -17.76
C TRP A 136 -6.94 -2.66 -17.83
N PHE A 137 -6.67 -3.91 -18.17
CA PHE A 137 -7.60 -5.03 -18.10
C PHE A 137 -7.55 -5.81 -16.77
N ILE A 138 -6.58 -5.49 -15.92
CA ILE A 138 -6.45 -6.04 -14.56
C ILE A 138 -6.98 -4.98 -13.62
N TYR A 139 -8.12 -5.24 -12.99
CA TYR A 139 -8.84 -4.22 -12.24
C TYR A 139 -8.14 -3.78 -10.95
N ASP A 140 -7.44 -4.66 -10.26
CA ASP A 140 -6.65 -4.28 -9.08
C ASP A 140 -5.45 -3.42 -9.45
N ASP A 141 -4.81 -3.64 -10.61
CA ASP A 141 -3.73 -2.77 -11.11
C ASP A 141 -4.22 -1.30 -11.22
N ILE A 142 -5.44 -1.09 -11.72
CA ILE A 142 -6.06 0.22 -11.78
C ILE A 142 -6.40 0.74 -10.37
N MET A 143 -6.89 -0.12 -9.49
CA MET A 143 -7.36 0.29 -8.17
C MET A 143 -6.20 0.75 -7.27
N TRP A 144 -5.00 0.19 -7.42
CA TRP A 144 -3.80 0.69 -6.75
C TRP A 144 -3.49 2.14 -7.14
N TRP A 145 -3.63 2.49 -8.43
CA TRP A 145 -3.51 3.86 -8.89
C TRP A 145 -4.61 4.75 -8.32
N THR A 146 -5.85 4.27 -8.25
CA THR A 146 -6.97 5.01 -7.64
C THR A 146 -6.62 5.46 -6.22
N ILE A 147 -6.08 4.56 -5.41
CA ILE A 147 -5.70 4.82 -4.01
C ILE A 147 -4.60 5.88 -3.94
N SER A 148 -3.49 5.68 -4.66
CA SER A 148 -2.33 6.57 -4.58
C SER A 148 -2.62 7.96 -5.17
N LEU A 149 -3.43 8.05 -6.23
CA LEU A 149 -3.89 9.33 -6.80
C LEU A 149 -4.75 10.12 -5.79
N ALA A 150 -5.67 9.47 -5.07
CA ALA A 150 -6.47 10.14 -4.04
C ALA A 150 -5.61 10.60 -2.85
N ARG A 151 -4.63 9.80 -2.42
CA ARG A 151 -3.65 10.18 -1.39
C ARG A 151 -2.78 11.35 -1.81
N ALA A 152 -2.36 11.38 -3.08
CA ALA A 152 -1.59 12.49 -3.63
C ALA A 152 -2.40 13.78 -3.66
N TYR A 153 -3.70 13.70 -4.01
CA TYR A 153 -4.59 14.84 -3.91
C TYR A 153 -4.72 15.36 -2.47
N GLU A 154 -4.94 14.45 -1.51
CA GLU A 154 -5.01 14.82 -0.09
C GLU A 154 -3.73 15.52 0.39
N LEU A 155 -2.57 15.09 -0.11
CA LEU A 155 -1.27 15.62 0.32
C LEU A 155 -0.90 16.93 -0.36
N PHE A 156 -1.19 17.09 -1.66
CA PHE A 156 -0.69 18.18 -2.50
C PHE A 156 -1.77 19.13 -3.01
N GLY A 157 -3.05 18.73 -2.99
CA GLY A 157 -4.18 19.55 -3.45
C GLY A 157 -4.22 19.76 -4.97
N VAL A 158 -3.62 18.87 -5.76
CA VAL A 158 -3.60 18.97 -7.22
C VAL A 158 -4.86 18.32 -7.79
N ASP A 159 -5.76 19.12 -8.37
CA ASP A 159 -7.07 18.67 -8.89
C ASP A 159 -6.98 17.52 -9.89
N GLU A 160 -5.90 17.47 -10.68
CA GLU A 160 -5.68 16.38 -11.64
C GLU A 160 -5.62 15.03 -10.97
N TYR A 161 -5.01 14.93 -9.78
CA TYR A 161 -4.91 13.66 -9.05
C TYR A 161 -6.29 13.15 -8.63
N LEU A 162 -7.16 14.03 -8.13
CA LEU A 162 -8.53 13.63 -7.79
C LEU A 162 -9.32 13.20 -9.02
N LYS A 163 -9.25 13.96 -10.12
CA LYS A 163 -9.92 13.63 -11.38
C LYS A 163 -9.50 12.26 -11.91
N LEU A 164 -8.21 11.97 -11.92
CA LEU A 164 -7.69 10.68 -12.36
C LEU A 164 -8.07 9.54 -11.40
N SER A 165 -8.08 9.79 -10.10
CA SER A 165 -8.55 8.81 -9.11
C SER A 165 -10.02 8.47 -9.31
N GLU A 166 -10.89 9.45 -9.56
CA GLU A 166 -12.30 9.20 -9.85
C GLU A 166 -12.50 8.50 -11.19
N ALA A 167 -11.73 8.85 -12.22
CA ALA A 167 -11.79 8.20 -13.52
C ALA A 167 -11.37 6.72 -13.45
N SER A 168 -10.30 6.42 -12.71
CA SER A 168 -9.84 5.05 -12.50
C SER A 168 -10.85 4.22 -11.68
N PHE A 169 -11.45 4.78 -10.63
CA PHE A 169 -12.52 4.12 -9.87
C PHE A 169 -13.73 3.81 -10.77
N LYS A 170 -14.16 4.79 -11.58
CA LYS A 170 -15.23 4.64 -12.57
C LYS A 170 -14.92 3.49 -13.54
N ARG A 171 -13.68 3.45 -14.06
CA ARG A 171 -13.23 2.39 -14.97
C ARG A 171 -13.38 1.00 -14.36
N VAL A 172 -12.96 0.84 -13.11
CA VAL A 172 -13.06 -0.46 -12.42
C VAL A 172 -14.50 -0.82 -12.10
N TRP A 173 -15.27 0.12 -11.55
CA TRP A 173 -16.64 -0.17 -11.09
C TRP A 173 -17.61 -0.41 -12.24
N TYR A 174 -17.57 0.46 -13.25
CA TYR A 174 -18.57 0.50 -14.34
C TYR A 174 -18.06 -0.01 -15.69
N GLY A 175 -16.76 -0.29 -15.80
CA GLY A 175 -16.14 -0.71 -17.05
C GLY A 175 -15.84 0.45 -18.01
N SER A 176 -15.71 0.13 -19.29
CA SER A 176 -15.48 1.08 -20.37
C SER A 176 -16.24 0.66 -21.63
N GLU A 177 -17.15 1.50 -22.10
CA GLU A 177 -17.88 1.28 -23.35
C GLU A 177 -16.93 1.29 -24.57
N LYS A 178 -15.85 2.09 -24.50
CA LYS A 178 -14.84 2.20 -25.57
C LYS A 178 -14.19 0.85 -25.89
N VAL A 179 -13.99 0.00 -24.89
CA VAL A 179 -13.40 -1.33 -25.03
C VAL A 179 -14.41 -2.47 -24.81
N GLY A 180 -15.68 -2.16 -24.61
CA GLY A 180 -16.74 -3.14 -24.38
C GLY A 180 -16.71 -3.83 -23.03
N ASP A 181 -16.02 -3.25 -22.04
CA ASP A 181 -15.93 -3.78 -20.69
C ASP A 181 -17.09 -3.31 -19.80
N THR A 182 -17.68 -4.24 -19.06
CA THR A 182 -18.83 -3.98 -18.19
C THR A 182 -18.46 -3.67 -16.74
N GLY A 183 -17.17 -3.67 -16.40
CA GLY A 183 -16.64 -3.42 -15.07
C GLY A 183 -16.49 -4.65 -14.20
N SER A 184 -15.83 -4.45 -13.08
CA SER A 184 -15.47 -5.49 -12.12
C SER A 184 -16.60 -5.83 -11.15
N TYR A 185 -17.52 -4.89 -10.86
CA TYR A 185 -18.56 -5.08 -9.87
C TYR A 185 -19.62 -6.08 -10.34
N ASP A 186 -19.85 -7.12 -9.54
CA ASP A 186 -20.91 -8.11 -9.78
C ASP A 186 -22.24 -7.64 -9.14
N LYS A 187 -23.14 -7.17 -9.98
CA LYS A 187 -24.45 -6.66 -9.56
C LYS A 187 -25.38 -7.74 -9.02
N GLU A 188 -25.16 -9.00 -9.37
CA GLU A 188 -26.02 -10.11 -9.00
C GLU A 188 -25.61 -10.77 -7.70
N ASN A 189 -24.29 -10.94 -7.48
CA ASN A 189 -23.76 -11.70 -6.35
C ASN A 189 -22.87 -10.87 -5.42
N GLY A 190 -22.67 -9.58 -5.70
CA GLY A 190 -21.78 -8.70 -4.95
C GLY A 190 -20.30 -8.99 -5.18
N GLY A 191 -19.45 -8.14 -4.62
CA GLY A 191 -18.01 -8.26 -4.77
C GLY A 191 -17.49 -7.84 -6.14
N MET A 192 -16.16 -7.91 -6.29
CA MET A 192 -15.44 -7.44 -7.46
C MET A 192 -14.69 -8.58 -8.13
N PHE A 193 -14.78 -8.69 -9.46
CA PHE A 193 -13.94 -9.60 -10.25
C PHE A 193 -12.53 -9.06 -10.42
N TRP A 194 -11.53 -9.95 -10.48
CA TRP A 194 -10.13 -9.58 -10.52
C TRP A 194 -9.74 -8.88 -11.83
N GLN A 195 -10.16 -9.43 -12.97
CA GLN A 195 -9.72 -8.94 -14.28
C GLN A 195 -10.76 -9.18 -15.36
N TRP A 196 -10.61 -8.43 -16.44
CA TRP A 196 -11.33 -8.64 -17.70
C TRP A 196 -10.49 -9.55 -18.60
N GLN A 197 -10.86 -10.79 -18.72
CA GLN A 197 -10.06 -11.84 -19.35
C GLN A 197 -10.47 -12.21 -20.75
N PRO A 198 -9.53 -12.76 -21.53
CA PRO A 198 -8.07 -12.70 -21.36
C PRO A 198 -7.51 -11.34 -21.78
N ILE A 199 -6.34 -10.95 -21.26
CA ILE A 199 -5.75 -9.61 -21.53
C ILE A 199 -5.62 -9.33 -23.04
N ARG A 200 -5.10 -10.31 -23.81
CA ARG A 200 -4.92 -10.17 -25.28
C ARG A 200 -6.21 -10.28 -26.10
N ASN A 201 -7.23 -10.84 -25.53
CA ASN A 201 -8.56 -10.96 -26.13
C ASN A 201 -9.59 -10.80 -25.01
N PRO A 202 -9.72 -9.60 -24.44
CA PRO A 202 -10.52 -9.37 -23.26
C PRO A 202 -11.99 -9.71 -23.50
N LYS A 203 -12.59 -10.37 -22.52
CA LYS A 203 -14.01 -10.67 -22.47
C LYS A 203 -14.53 -10.27 -21.09
N PRO A 204 -15.79 -9.81 -20.99
CA PRO A 204 -16.39 -9.50 -19.70
C PRO A 204 -16.27 -10.69 -18.75
N ASN A 205 -15.94 -10.41 -17.49
CA ASN A 205 -15.97 -11.39 -16.42
C ASN A 205 -17.37 -11.99 -16.25
N LYS A 206 -17.41 -13.24 -15.85
CA LYS A 206 -18.65 -13.98 -15.61
C LYS A 206 -18.65 -14.53 -14.20
N PHE A 207 -19.84 -14.90 -13.74
CA PHE A 207 -19.99 -15.68 -12.52
C PHE A 207 -19.12 -16.96 -12.63
N GLY A 208 -18.33 -17.22 -11.59
CA GLY A 208 -17.35 -18.32 -11.59
C GLY A 208 -15.90 -17.86 -11.80
N ASP A 209 -15.68 -16.70 -12.37
CA ASP A 209 -14.35 -16.06 -12.38
C ASP A 209 -13.94 -15.63 -10.96
N GLY A 210 -12.65 -15.39 -10.75
CA GLY A 210 -12.11 -15.12 -9.42
C GLY A 210 -12.53 -13.75 -8.88
N LYS A 211 -13.10 -13.76 -7.69
CA LYS A 211 -13.26 -12.58 -6.85
C LYS A 211 -12.19 -12.63 -5.77
N MET A 212 -11.11 -11.90 -6.01
CA MET A 212 -9.90 -11.99 -5.21
C MET A 212 -9.86 -10.90 -4.13
N ALA A 213 -9.17 -11.19 -3.03
CA ALA A 213 -8.97 -10.21 -1.96
C ALA A 213 -8.23 -8.96 -2.49
N CYS A 214 -7.29 -9.14 -3.42
CA CYS A 214 -6.47 -8.06 -3.99
C CYS A 214 -7.23 -7.01 -4.82
N ILE A 215 -8.47 -7.28 -5.21
CA ILE A 215 -9.35 -6.27 -5.81
C ILE A 215 -10.43 -5.81 -4.82
N ASN A 216 -11.01 -6.72 -4.04
CA ASN A 216 -12.13 -6.38 -3.16
C ASN A 216 -11.72 -5.38 -2.06
N PHE A 217 -10.67 -5.66 -1.28
CA PHE A 217 -10.27 -4.75 -0.20
C PHE A 217 -9.61 -3.46 -0.70
N PRO A 218 -8.75 -3.44 -1.73
CA PRO A 218 -8.31 -2.19 -2.34
C PRO A 218 -9.47 -1.33 -2.87
N THR A 219 -10.55 -1.92 -3.39
CA THR A 219 -11.74 -1.15 -3.79
C THR A 219 -12.39 -0.44 -2.60
N VAL A 220 -12.46 -1.09 -1.43
CA VAL A 220 -12.93 -0.44 -0.20
C VAL A 220 -12.01 0.72 0.19
N VAL A 221 -10.69 0.48 0.20
CA VAL A 221 -9.70 1.54 0.51
C VAL A 221 -9.84 2.71 -0.46
N ALA A 222 -9.95 2.45 -1.76
CA ALA A 222 -10.13 3.47 -2.79
C ALA A 222 -11.42 4.28 -2.58
N ALA A 223 -12.54 3.59 -2.39
CA ALA A 223 -13.84 4.22 -2.15
C ALA A 223 -13.80 5.13 -0.91
N LEU A 224 -13.22 4.66 0.20
CA LEU A 224 -13.14 5.44 1.44
C LEU A 224 -12.11 6.58 1.37
N THR A 225 -11.02 6.41 0.60
CA THR A 225 -10.07 7.51 0.36
C THR A 225 -10.73 8.59 -0.49
N LEU A 226 -11.51 8.22 -1.52
CA LEU A 226 -12.33 9.16 -2.29
C LEU A 226 -13.43 9.81 -1.43
N TYR A 227 -14.13 9.04 -0.59
CA TYR A 227 -15.08 9.59 0.40
C TYR A 227 -14.47 10.73 1.22
N ASN A 228 -13.21 10.59 1.65
CA ASN A 228 -12.54 11.64 2.44
C ASN A 228 -12.20 12.89 1.63
N ASN A 229 -12.04 12.77 0.31
CA ASN A 229 -11.43 13.80 -0.53
C ASN A 229 -12.39 14.51 -1.48
N VAL A 230 -13.52 13.90 -1.84
CA VAL A 230 -14.49 14.54 -2.74
C VAL A 230 -15.30 15.64 -2.03
N PRO A 231 -15.78 16.67 -2.76
CA PRO A 231 -16.59 17.75 -2.18
C PRO A 231 -17.87 17.27 -1.49
N GLU A 232 -18.20 17.91 -0.35
CA GLU A 232 -19.40 17.60 0.43
C GLU A 232 -20.72 17.86 -0.31
N ASN A 233 -20.72 18.89 -1.16
CA ASN A 233 -21.93 19.46 -1.77
C ASN A 233 -22.23 18.90 -3.16
N ARG A 234 -21.63 17.78 -3.53
CA ARG A 234 -21.97 17.11 -4.79
C ARG A 234 -23.36 16.55 -4.77
N THR A 235 -24.11 16.78 -5.83
CA THR A 235 -25.42 16.14 -6.07
C THR A 235 -25.23 14.81 -6.80
N GLU A 236 -26.17 13.90 -6.63
CA GLU A 236 -26.14 12.63 -7.36
C GLU A 236 -26.23 12.83 -8.86
N SER A 237 -25.40 12.12 -9.59
CA SER A 237 -25.49 12.02 -11.04
C SER A 237 -26.64 11.07 -11.43
N THR A 238 -27.44 11.46 -12.40
CA THR A 238 -28.49 10.59 -12.99
C THR A 238 -27.93 9.65 -14.04
N SER A 239 -26.65 9.78 -14.41
CA SER A 239 -25.98 8.90 -15.37
C SER A 239 -25.83 7.49 -14.81
N LYS A 240 -26.04 6.48 -15.68
CA LYS A 240 -25.76 5.07 -15.35
C LYS A 240 -24.26 4.81 -15.11
N ARG A 241 -23.40 5.65 -15.68
CA ARG A 241 -21.95 5.61 -15.56
C ARG A 241 -21.46 7.02 -15.26
N PRO A 242 -21.60 7.49 -13.98
CA PRO A 242 -21.27 8.85 -13.62
C PRO A 242 -19.77 9.10 -13.67
N ASP A 243 -19.35 10.29 -14.11
CA ASP A 243 -17.93 10.70 -14.11
C ASP A 243 -17.42 10.98 -12.70
N TYR A 244 -18.33 11.28 -11.77
CA TYR A 244 -18.02 11.46 -10.35
C TYR A 244 -19.16 10.92 -9.48
N GLN A 245 -18.89 10.70 -8.22
CA GLN A 245 -19.85 10.21 -7.23
C GLN A 245 -19.84 11.11 -5.99
N THR A 246 -20.94 11.07 -5.23
CA THR A 246 -21.05 11.75 -3.94
C THR A 246 -20.27 10.98 -2.86
N LYS A 247 -19.98 11.66 -1.75
CA LYS A 247 -19.44 11.01 -0.55
C LYS A 247 -20.31 9.83 -0.10
N ALA A 248 -21.62 10.02 -0.04
CA ALA A 248 -22.56 8.97 0.37
C ALA A 248 -22.47 7.72 -0.55
N GLN A 249 -22.33 7.93 -1.86
CA GLN A 249 -22.17 6.84 -2.82
C GLN A 249 -20.85 6.09 -2.66
N TYR A 250 -19.72 6.80 -2.42
CA TYR A 250 -18.44 6.16 -2.12
C TYR A 250 -18.49 5.37 -0.82
N LEU A 251 -19.06 5.94 0.25
CA LEU A 251 -19.21 5.22 1.51
C LEU A 251 -20.08 3.96 1.38
N ALA A 252 -21.21 4.07 0.66
CA ALA A 252 -22.10 2.94 0.41
C ALA A 252 -21.39 1.81 -0.34
N LYS A 253 -20.66 2.14 -1.42
CA LYS A 253 -19.86 1.18 -2.19
C LYS A 253 -18.77 0.53 -1.34
N GLY A 254 -18.06 1.31 -0.54
CA GLY A 254 -17.05 0.79 0.37
C GLY A 254 -17.63 -0.19 1.38
N LYS A 255 -18.77 0.14 2.00
CA LYS A 255 -19.47 -0.76 2.93
C LYS A 255 -19.92 -2.05 2.25
N GLU A 256 -20.53 -1.95 1.08
CA GLU A 256 -21.06 -3.08 0.33
C GLU A 256 -19.95 -4.12 0.01
N ILE A 257 -18.84 -3.65 -0.56
CA ILE A 257 -17.72 -4.54 -0.90
C ILE A 257 -17.05 -5.09 0.36
N TYR A 258 -16.95 -4.31 1.43
CA TYR A 258 -16.39 -4.77 2.70
C TYR A 258 -17.22 -5.91 3.30
N GLU A 259 -18.54 -5.76 3.38
CA GLU A 259 -19.44 -6.80 3.93
C GLU A 259 -19.37 -8.08 3.08
N TRP A 260 -19.35 -7.92 1.74
CA TRP A 260 -19.11 -9.07 0.86
C TRP A 260 -17.77 -9.77 1.18
N GLY A 261 -16.70 -9.00 1.35
CA GLY A 261 -15.38 -9.53 1.68
C GLY A 261 -15.34 -10.25 3.03
N VAL A 262 -15.96 -9.67 4.05
CA VAL A 262 -16.07 -10.28 5.39
C VAL A 262 -16.83 -11.61 5.35
N GLU A 263 -17.89 -11.69 4.55
CA GLU A 263 -18.68 -12.91 4.45
C GLU A 263 -17.99 -14.01 3.63
N ASN A 264 -17.20 -13.64 2.63
CA ASN A 264 -16.69 -14.58 1.64
C ASN A 264 -15.18 -14.86 1.76
N LEU A 265 -14.40 -13.98 2.39
CA LEU A 265 -12.93 -14.06 2.39
C LEU A 265 -12.31 -13.98 3.79
N LEU A 266 -13.06 -13.62 4.84
CA LEU A 266 -12.53 -13.52 6.20
C LEU A 266 -12.82 -14.80 7.01
N ASP A 267 -11.80 -15.40 7.56
CA ASP A 267 -11.94 -16.31 8.69
C ASP A 267 -12.13 -15.49 9.98
N LYS A 268 -13.37 -15.47 10.46
CA LYS A 268 -13.79 -14.65 11.62
C LYS A 268 -13.20 -15.13 12.96
N GLU A 269 -12.64 -16.33 13.01
CA GLU A 269 -11.99 -16.85 14.22
C GLU A 269 -10.51 -16.46 14.28
N THR A 270 -9.80 -16.53 13.15
CA THR A 270 -8.36 -16.33 13.12
C THR A 270 -7.93 -14.97 12.59
N GLY A 271 -8.77 -14.32 11.78
CA GLY A 271 -8.41 -13.09 11.06
C GLY A 271 -7.67 -13.35 9.75
N LYS A 272 -7.58 -14.59 9.33
CA LYS A 272 -6.99 -14.98 8.05
C LYS A 272 -7.85 -14.48 6.89
N ILE A 273 -7.22 -13.88 5.89
CA ILE A 273 -7.87 -13.49 4.64
C ILE A 273 -7.56 -14.53 3.56
N ALA A 274 -8.61 -15.08 2.97
CA ALA A 274 -8.49 -15.94 1.79
C ALA A 274 -8.00 -15.14 0.59
N ASP A 275 -7.24 -15.78 -0.30
CA ASP A 275 -6.77 -15.15 -1.53
C ASP A 275 -7.92 -14.84 -2.49
N SER A 276 -8.85 -15.78 -2.65
CA SER A 276 -9.94 -15.66 -3.62
C SER A 276 -11.12 -16.57 -3.30
N ARG A 277 -12.24 -16.28 -3.98
CA ARG A 277 -13.37 -17.18 -4.11
C ARG A 277 -13.82 -17.20 -5.58
N HIS A 278 -14.05 -18.40 -6.11
CA HIS A 278 -14.51 -18.61 -7.48
C HIS A 278 -15.94 -19.16 -7.48
N GLY A 279 -16.87 -18.43 -8.07
CA GLY A 279 -18.28 -18.80 -8.09
C GLY A 279 -18.84 -19.09 -6.70
N ASN A 280 -19.51 -20.24 -6.55
CA ASN A 280 -20.03 -20.75 -5.27
C ASN A 280 -19.04 -21.70 -4.56
N GLY A 281 -17.79 -21.78 -5.03
CA GLY A 281 -16.77 -22.64 -4.43
C GLY A 281 -16.33 -22.16 -3.05
N ASN A 282 -15.54 -22.99 -2.37
CA ASN A 282 -14.93 -22.61 -1.11
C ASN A 282 -13.86 -21.54 -1.32
N PRO A 283 -13.63 -20.66 -0.33
CA PRO A 283 -12.53 -19.71 -0.37
C PRO A 283 -11.17 -20.41 -0.48
N ALA A 284 -10.25 -19.85 -1.25
CA ALA A 284 -8.87 -20.30 -1.32
C ALA A 284 -8.09 -19.74 -0.13
N TRP A 285 -7.92 -20.54 0.91
CA TRP A 285 -7.33 -20.13 2.19
C TRP A 285 -5.80 -20.00 2.16
N LYS A 286 -5.24 -19.43 1.11
CA LYS A 286 -3.85 -19.00 1.07
C LYS A 286 -3.78 -17.54 1.52
N ALA A 287 -3.12 -17.29 2.66
CA ALA A 287 -2.93 -15.93 3.13
C ALA A 287 -1.77 -15.25 2.41
N HIS A 288 -1.95 -13.98 2.08
CA HIS A 288 -0.90 -13.09 1.58
C HIS A 288 -0.84 -11.82 2.42
N VAL A 289 0.37 -11.34 2.71
CA VAL A 289 0.58 -10.15 3.56
C VAL A 289 -0.16 -8.93 3.02
N TYR A 290 -0.21 -8.73 1.70
CA TYR A 290 -0.91 -7.58 1.13
C TYR A 290 -2.44 -7.67 1.23
N ASN A 291 -3.02 -8.88 1.20
CA ASN A 291 -4.45 -9.09 1.42
C ASN A 291 -4.83 -8.79 2.87
N GLN A 292 -4.03 -9.27 3.83
CA GLN A 292 -4.18 -8.88 5.24
C GLN A 292 -4.08 -7.36 5.41
N ALA A 293 -3.07 -6.74 4.79
CA ALA A 293 -2.81 -5.32 4.85
C ALA A 293 -3.97 -4.47 4.32
N THR A 294 -4.49 -4.79 3.14
CA THR A 294 -5.61 -4.04 2.54
C THR A 294 -6.91 -4.22 3.30
N PHE A 295 -7.14 -5.39 3.88
CA PHE A 295 -8.26 -5.60 4.80
C PHE A 295 -8.12 -4.75 6.07
N ILE A 296 -6.92 -4.68 6.67
CA ILE A 296 -6.64 -3.79 7.79
C ILE A 296 -6.94 -2.33 7.41
N GLY A 297 -6.44 -1.87 6.26
CA GLY A 297 -6.67 -0.52 5.76
C GLY A 297 -8.14 -0.20 5.51
N ALA A 298 -8.87 -1.10 4.86
CA ALA A 298 -10.30 -1.01 4.61
C ALA A 298 -11.09 -0.88 5.92
N SER A 299 -10.75 -1.74 6.90
CA SER A 299 -11.37 -1.73 8.22
C SER A 299 -11.12 -0.43 8.98
N ILE A 300 -9.90 0.09 8.97
CA ILE A 300 -9.55 1.37 9.62
C ILE A 300 -10.32 2.54 9.00
N LEU A 301 -10.40 2.59 7.67
CA LEU A 301 -11.12 3.67 6.99
C LEU A 301 -12.61 3.63 7.29
N LEU A 302 -13.23 2.45 7.35
CA LEU A 302 -14.62 2.30 7.76
C LEU A 302 -14.81 2.67 9.23
N TYR A 303 -13.92 2.27 10.12
CA TYR A 303 -13.95 2.69 11.52
C TYR A 303 -13.90 4.21 11.65
N LYS A 304 -13.01 4.89 10.94
CA LYS A 304 -12.90 6.35 10.93
C LYS A 304 -14.15 7.03 10.35
N ALA A 305 -14.76 6.44 9.33
CA ALA A 305 -15.95 7.02 8.67
C ALA A 305 -17.24 6.83 9.47
N THR A 306 -17.35 5.75 10.26
CA THR A 306 -18.61 5.36 10.91
C THR A 306 -18.58 5.38 12.43
N GLY A 307 -17.39 5.24 13.05
CA GLY A 307 -17.22 5.04 14.49
C GLY A 307 -17.58 3.63 14.98
N GLU A 308 -17.98 2.72 14.09
CA GLU A 308 -18.38 1.36 14.47
C GLU A 308 -17.16 0.51 14.87
N LYS A 309 -17.09 0.13 16.14
CA LYS A 309 -15.95 -0.59 16.74
C LYS A 309 -15.62 -1.91 16.05
N ARG A 310 -16.61 -2.62 15.49
CA ARG A 310 -16.39 -3.89 14.78
C ARG A 310 -15.34 -3.82 13.68
N TYR A 311 -15.23 -2.69 13.00
CA TYR A 311 -14.23 -2.48 11.97
C TYR A 311 -12.82 -2.43 12.56
N LEU A 312 -12.62 -1.74 13.69
CA LEU A 312 -11.34 -1.73 14.37
C LEU A 312 -10.98 -3.13 14.91
N ASP A 313 -11.95 -3.84 15.47
CA ASP A 313 -11.74 -5.22 15.96
C ASP A 313 -11.30 -6.16 14.83
N ASN A 314 -11.90 -6.03 13.65
CA ASN A 314 -11.48 -6.79 12.46
C ASN A 314 -10.06 -6.42 12.00
N ALA A 315 -9.69 -5.14 12.03
CA ALA A 315 -8.32 -4.71 11.70
C ALA A 315 -7.29 -5.32 12.66
N ILE A 316 -7.59 -5.33 13.96
CA ILE A 316 -6.74 -5.93 14.99
C ILE A 316 -6.62 -7.43 14.78
N LEU A 317 -7.73 -8.13 14.52
CA LEU A 317 -7.74 -9.57 14.29
C LEU A 317 -6.85 -9.96 13.10
N ALA A 318 -6.94 -9.25 11.98
CA ALA A 318 -6.12 -9.51 10.79
C ALA A 318 -4.64 -9.15 11.02
N ALA A 319 -4.35 -8.08 11.77
CA ALA A 319 -2.99 -7.72 12.15
C ALA A 319 -2.36 -8.77 13.08
N ASP A 320 -3.13 -9.28 14.05
CA ASP A 320 -2.71 -10.37 14.93
C ASP A 320 -2.36 -11.62 14.15
N TYR A 321 -3.20 -12.04 13.21
CA TYR A 321 -2.90 -13.18 12.33
C TYR A 321 -1.59 -12.99 11.58
N THR A 322 -1.36 -11.82 11.00
CA THR A 322 -0.13 -11.53 10.26
C THR A 322 1.10 -11.61 11.15
N VAL A 323 1.03 -11.01 12.33
CA VAL A 323 2.17 -10.90 13.26
C VAL A 323 2.46 -12.22 13.98
N LYS A 324 1.42 -12.96 14.39
CA LYS A 324 1.55 -14.16 15.20
C LYS A 324 1.70 -15.43 14.36
N ASP A 325 0.85 -15.58 13.34
CA ASP A 325 0.75 -16.81 12.57
C ASP A 325 1.63 -16.79 11.31
N MET A 326 1.46 -15.78 10.44
CA MET A 326 2.25 -15.70 9.21
C MET A 326 3.74 -15.45 9.48
N SER A 327 4.06 -14.78 10.58
CA SER A 327 5.44 -14.44 10.97
C SER A 327 6.05 -15.40 12.01
N ALA A 328 5.41 -16.54 12.29
CA ALA A 328 5.80 -17.45 13.37
C ALA A 328 7.21 -18.02 13.23
N GLU A 329 7.64 -18.33 12.01
CA GLU A 329 8.88 -19.05 11.73
C GLU A 329 10.13 -18.23 12.09
N HIS A 330 10.21 -17.00 11.59
CA HIS A 330 11.41 -16.14 11.74
C HIS A 330 11.19 -14.93 12.64
N LYS A 331 9.99 -14.75 13.17
CA LYS A 331 9.59 -13.59 14.01
C LYS A 331 9.76 -12.23 13.31
N VAL A 332 9.82 -12.23 12.00
CA VAL A 332 9.79 -11.06 11.09
C VAL A 332 8.72 -11.31 10.04
N LEU A 333 8.33 -10.27 9.28
CA LEU A 333 7.40 -10.45 8.17
C LEU A 333 7.90 -11.53 7.22
N PRO A 334 7.01 -12.41 6.75
CA PRO A 334 7.40 -13.56 5.94
C PRO A 334 7.87 -13.14 4.56
N PHE A 335 8.78 -13.92 3.99
CA PHE A 335 9.06 -13.89 2.56
C PHE A 335 8.01 -14.74 1.84
N GLU A 336 7.37 -14.17 0.84
CA GLU A 336 6.43 -14.88 -0.01
C GLU A 336 7.10 -15.14 -1.37
N SER A 337 7.10 -16.42 -1.78
CA SER A 337 7.73 -16.85 -3.04
C SER A 337 7.03 -16.26 -4.26
N GLY A 338 7.83 -15.74 -5.19
CA GLY A 338 7.40 -15.08 -6.41
C GLY A 338 8.08 -13.73 -6.57
N ILE A 339 8.13 -13.21 -7.78
CA ILE A 339 8.87 -11.97 -8.04
C ILE A 339 8.17 -10.77 -7.40
N GLU A 340 6.87 -10.59 -7.69
CA GLU A 340 6.13 -9.39 -7.29
C GLU A 340 5.73 -9.39 -5.81
N GLN A 341 5.69 -10.56 -5.17
CA GLN A 341 5.25 -10.70 -3.78
C GLN A 341 6.14 -9.94 -2.78
N GLY A 342 7.37 -9.64 -3.14
CA GLY A 342 8.27 -8.84 -2.31
C GLY A 342 7.73 -7.47 -1.91
N ILE A 343 6.83 -6.87 -2.71
CA ILE A 343 6.23 -5.55 -2.43
C ILE A 343 5.19 -5.58 -1.31
N TYR A 344 4.69 -6.75 -0.93
CA TYR A 344 3.59 -6.87 0.03
C TYR A 344 3.91 -6.23 1.39
N THR A 345 5.18 -6.25 1.79
CA THR A 345 5.63 -5.56 3.01
C THR A 345 5.47 -4.04 2.91
N ALA A 346 5.71 -3.44 1.74
CA ALA A 346 5.54 -2.00 1.57
C ALA A 346 4.07 -1.58 1.71
N ILE A 347 3.15 -2.41 1.19
CA ILE A 347 1.71 -2.22 1.36
C ILE A 347 1.31 -2.39 2.84
N PHE A 348 1.81 -3.42 3.49
CA PHE A 348 1.55 -3.69 4.91
C PHE A 348 2.03 -2.54 5.81
N ALA A 349 3.18 -1.96 5.50
CA ALA A 349 3.75 -0.85 6.26
C ALA A 349 2.78 0.34 6.36
N GLU A 350 2.13 0.70 5.25
CA GLU A 350 1.20 1.84 5.20
C GLU A 350 0.01 1.65 6.15
N TYR A 351 -0.67 0.50 6.08
CA TYR A 351 -1.86 0.26 6.87
C TYR A 351 -1.55 -0.04 8.34
N MET A 352 -0.39 -0.64 8.62
CA MET A 352 0.07 -0.78 10.00
C MET A 352 0.44 0.56 10.62
N ALA A 353 0.93 1.53 9.84
CA ALA A 353 1.15 2.88 10.36
C ALA A 353 -0.17 3.54 10.81
N TRP A 354 -1.25 3.36 10.05
CA TRP A 354 -2.58 3.83 10.46
C TRP A 354 -3.09 3.09 11.71
N LEU A 355 -2.94 1.77 11.77
CA LEU A 355 -3.37 0.99 12.92
C LEU A 355 -2.64 1.41 14.19
N VAL A 356 -1.32 1.59 14.09
CA VAL A 356 -0.47 1.94 15.23
C VAL A 356 -0.67 3.40 15.67
N TYR A 357 -0.63 4.35 14.73
CA TYR A 357 -0.58 5.77 15.09
C TYR A 357 -1.95 6.44 15.12
N ASP A 358 -2.84 6.10 14.19
CA ASP A 358 -4.16 6.73 14.13
C ASP A 358 -5.18 6.02 15.02
N CYS A 359 -5.03 4.69 15.20
CA CYS A 359 -5.92 3.88 16.04
C CYS A 359 -5.28 3.50 17.39
N GLY A 360 -4.05 3.94 17.68
CA GLY A 360 -3.38 3.74 18.96
C GLY A 360 -2.93 2.32 19.28
N GLN A 361 -2.88 1.41 18.30
CA GLN A 361 -2.54 -0.01 18.51
C GLN A 361 -1.01 -0.21 18.56
N THR A 362 -0.37 0.35 19.59
CA THR A 362 1.11 0.41 19.72
C THR A 362 1.77 -0.92 20.05
N GLN A 363 1.00 -1.96 20.39
CA GLN A 363 1.52 -3.32 20.67
C GLN A 363 2.24 -3.95 19.47
N TYR A 364 2.01 -3.48 18.26
CA TYR A 364 2.69 -3.97 17.04
C TYR A 364 4.08 -3.34 16.81
N LEU A 365 4.41 -2.22 17.48
CA LEU A 365 5.70 -1.53 17.30
C LEU A 365 6.93 -2.42 17.56
N PRO A 366 6.97 -3.28 18.59
CA PRO A 366 8.13 -4.15 18.81
C PRO A 366 8.39 -5.08 17.63
N PHE A 367 7.35 -5.69 17.06
CA PHE A 367 7.44 -6.58 15.91
C PHE A 367 7.91 -5.84 14.64
N LEU A 368 7.30 -4.69 14.34
CA LEU A 368 7.65 -3.88 13.16
C LEU A 368 9.11 -3.40 13.25
N LYS A 369 9.53 -2.90 14.41
CA LYS A 369 10.92 -2.49 14.64
C LYS A 369 11.89 -3.66 14.62
N HIS A 370 11.48 -4.84 15.05
CA HIS A 370 12.29 -6.05 14.93
C HIS A 370 12.49 -6.46 13.47
N THR A 371 11.43 -6.45 12.66
CA THR A 371 11.52 -6.70 11.20
C THR A 371 12.49 -5.71 10.53
N ILE A 372 12.35 -4.41 10.82
CA ILE A 372 13.26 -3.37 10.28
C ILE A 372 14.70 -3.66 10.67
N LYS A 373 14.99 -3.87 11.95
CA LYS A 373 16.35 -4.13 12.46
C LYS A 373 16.98 -5.34 11.79
N THR A 374 16.20 -6.42 11.67
CA THR A 374 16.67 -7.67 11.07
C THR A 374 16.98 -7.48 9.59
N GLY A 375 16.07 -6.90 8.83
CA GLY A 375 16.29 -6.64 7.40
C GLY A 375 17.42 -5.66 7.13
N TRP A 376 17.52 -4.58 7.93
CA TRP A 376 18.58 -3.59 7.80
C TRP A 376 19.98 -4.16 8.13
N ALA A 377 20.09 -5.02 9.14
CA ALA A 377 21.32 -5.70 9.49
C ALA A 377 21.80 -6.66 8.39
N ASN A 378 20.89 -7.19 7.60
CA ASN A 378 21.15 -8.15 6.52
C ASN A 378 21.22 -7.52 5.11
N ARG A 379 21.23 -6.19 5.02
CA ARG A 379 21.32 -5.48 3.74
C ARG A 379 22.64 -5.69 3.01
N ASP A 380 22.68 -5.39 1.74
CA ASP A 380 23.89 -5.04 1.02
C ASP A 380 24.36 -3.65 1.51
N GLU A 381 25.45 -3.65 2.28
CA GLU A 381 25.97 -2.42 2.90
C GLU A 381 26.61 -1.46 1.90
N THR A 382 27.02 -1.94 0.72
CA THR A 382 27.65 -1.09 -0.31
C THR A 382 26.62 -0.20 -1.01
N ARG A 383 25.40 -0.70 -1.18
CA ARG A 383 24.31 0.03 -1.82
C ARG A 383 23.21 0.45 -0.83
N ASN A 384 23.26 0.00 0.42
CA ASN A 384 22.21 0.17 1.43
C ASN A 384 20.86 -0.38 0.99
N VAL A 385 20.84 -1.54 0.32
CA VAL A 385 19.64 -2.20 -0.19
C VAL A 385 19.37 -3.48 0.56
N CYS A 386 18.10 -3.70 0.94
CA CYS A 386 17.64 -4.88 1.67
C CYS A 386 17.06 -5.91 0.69
N GLY A 387 17.18 -7.20 1.01
CA GLY A 387 16.45 -8.28 0.35
C GLY A 387 15.03 -8.45 0.93
N GLY A 388 14.23 -9.34 0.33
CA GLY A 388 12.88 -9.68 0.82
C GLY A 388 12.89 -10.72 1.96
N GLU A 389 13.92 -11.60 2.00
CA GLU A 389 14.13 -12.53 3.11
C GLU A 389 14.91 -11.85 4.23
N TYR A 390 14.21 -11.15 5.14
CA TYR A 390 14.84 -10.24 6.10
C TYR A 390 15.86 -10.89 7.04
N HIS A 391 15.73 -12.18 7.29
CA HIS A 391 16.68 -12.94 8.14
C HIS A 391 17.92 -13.44 7.39
N LYS A 392 17.97 -13.27 6.05
CA LYS A 392 19.11 -13.67 5.21
C LYS A 392 19.92 -12.47 4.75
N LYS A 393 21.26 -12.60 4.80
CA LYS A 393 22.17 -11.57 4.29
C LYS A 393 22.05 -11.45 2.77
N LEU A 394 21.83 -10.24 2.27
CA LEU A 394 21.96 -9.91 0.86
C LEU A 394 23.45 -9.68 0.55
N PRO A 395 24.09 -10.49 -0.31
CA PRO A 395 25.49 -10.27 -0.67
C PRO A 395 25.71 -8.93 -1.38
N ALA A 396 26.89 -8.35 -1.19
CA ALA A 396 27.28 -7.12 -1.85
C ALA A 396 27.22 -7.28 -3.38
N GLY A 397 26.56 -6.35 -4.07
CA GLY A 397 26.42 -6.35 -5.51
C GLY A 397 25.46 -7.39 -6.09
N ALA A 398 24.82 -8.24 -5.26
CA ALA A 398 23.85 -9.22 -5.76
C ALA A 398 22.70 -8.54 -6.53
N GLU A 399 22.20 -9.22 -7.56
CA GLU A 399 20.98 -8.77 -8.24
C GLU A 399 19.82 -8.72 -7.24
N ILE A 400 19.03 -7.65 -7.31
CA ILE A 400 17.86 -7.45 -6.46
C ILE A 400 16.71 -6.87 -7.27
N ASN A 401 15.51 -7.41 -7.08
CA ASN A 401 14.30 -6.83 -7.66
C ASN A 401 13.73 -5.70 -6.78
N SER A 402 13.01 -4.77 -7.40
CA SER A 402 12.42 -3.62 -6.72
C SER A 402 11.35 -4.01 -5.72
N TYR A 403 10.64 -5.09 -5.98
CA TYR A 403 9.57 -5.59 -5.13
C TYR A 403 10.14 -5.98 -3.75
N SER A 404 11.11 -6.87 -3.72
CA SER A 404 11.76 -7.32 -2.48
C SER A 404 12.53 -6.20 -1.78
N ALA A 405 13.15 -5.30 -2.54
CA ALA A 405 13.94 -4.21 -1.98
C ALA A 405 13.10 -3.10 -1.32
N SER A 406 11.80 -3.01 -1.63
CA SER A 406 10.93 -1.93 -1.15
C SER A 406 10.52 -2.06 0.31
N GLY A 407 10.46 -3.27 0.87
CA GLY A 407 9.83 -3.53 2.15
C GLY A 407 10.47 -2.80 3.34
N ILE A 408 11.78 -2.93 3.52
CA ILE A 408 12.48 -2.29 4.64
C ILE A 408 12.48 -0.76 4.54
N PRO A 409 12.81 -0.12 3.40
CA PRO A 409 12.72 1.34 3.32
C PRO A 409 11.29 1.85 3.52
N ALA A 410 10.25 1.16 3.04
CA ALA A 410 8.86 1.54 3.31
C ALA A 410 8.53 1.50 4.81
N LEU A 411 8.89 0.42 5.50
CA LEU A 411 8.75 0.32 6.95
C LEU A 411 9.53 1.43 7.67
N MET A 412 10.77 1.71 7.29
CA MET A 412 11.61 2.72 7.94
C MET A 412 11.05 4.14 7.78
N LEU A 413 10.50 4.49 6.61
CA LEU A 413 9.86 5.79 6.36
C LEU A 413 8.66 6.03 7.29
N LEU A 414 7.89 4.99 7.58
CA LEU A 414 6.67 5.05 8.38
C LEU A 414 6.93 4.82 9.88
N PHE A 415 7.97 4.05 10.21
CA PHE A 415 8.39 3.75 11.58
C PHE A 415 9.84 4.20 11.81
N PRO A 416 10.16 5.49 11.67
CA PRO A 416 11.51 5.99 11.85
C PRO A 416 12.04 5.75 13.26
N ALA A 417 13.35 5.83 13.45
CA ALA A 417 14.00 5.62 14.74
C ALA A 417 13.50 6.61 15.82
N LYS A 418 13.33 7.88 15.41
CA LYS A 418 12.70 8.95 16.18
C LYS A 418 11.75 9.72 15.24
N LYS A 419 10.55 9.99 15.71
CA LYS A 419 9.61 10.89 15.04
C LYS A 419 9.93 12.34 15.34
#